data_d2244457c48a81cb6d619a50ac93ebd8
#
_entry.id   d2244457c48a81cb6d619a50ac93ebd8
#
_cell.length_a   1.000
_cell.length_b   1.000
_cell.length_c   1.000
_cell.angle_alpha   90.00
_cell.angle_beta   90.00
_cell.angle_gamma   90.00
#
_symmetry.space_group_name_H-M   'P 1'
#
loop_
_entity.id
_entity.type
_entity.pdbx_description
1 polymer ?
#
loop_
_entity_poly.entity_id
_entity_poly.type
_entity_poly.pdbx_seq_one_letter_code
_entity_poly.pdbx_strand_id
1 'polypeptide(L)'
;MSMDAAEFVSHRFSTREFPERMRVPLWREDFGRGIVHADIEPLSNAPFQAYATLQAIRGLRRLALKGSPMRFKRLQASIADGDDSIGVVLCSPGKSQLSQRCQEIELHASDAIAILHSEPATVTYVDGLLFGLAVPRDALSQRVTNVESRAMRPISHRSEALRLLMAYLKSAFTESVLATPKLRDAVVAHIHDLLALTIGECAPLGESSASAVVTARHGAALDYIETHFQEPGLSVEMVARCQGISPRYLQRLMASSGSSF
;
A
#
# COMPACT_ATOMS: atom_id res chain seq x y z
N MET A 1 -10.55 15.73 -13.50
CA MET A 1 -10.54 16.72 -12.41
C MET A 1 -9.09 16.91 -12.00
N SER A 2 -8.48 18.03 -12.38
CA SER A 2 -7.10 18.37 -12.01
C SER A 2 -7.08 18.63 -10.50
N MET A 3 -6.54 17.66 -9.73
CA MET A 3 -6.35 17.86 -8.29
C MET A 3 -5.19 18.82 -8.09
N ASP A 4 -5.49 20.00 -7.60
CA ASP A 4 -4.49 20.98 -7.18
C ASP A 4 -3.67 20.40 -6.01
N ALA A 5 -2.39 20.41 -6.14
CA ALA A 5 -1.44 19.38 -5.76
C ALA A 5 -0.92 19.46 -4.29
N ALA A 6 -1.64 20.05 -3.35
CA ALA A 6 -1.12 20.28 -2.00
C ALA A 6 -1.96 19.68 -0.85
N GLU A 7 -3.10 19.08 -1.11
CA GLU A 7 -4.04 18.69 -0.08
C GLU A 7 -4.08 17.16 0.13
N PHE A 8 -4.15 16.73 1.39
CA PHE A 8 -4.50 15.35 1.74
C PHE A 8 -6.00 15.17 1.56
N VAL A 9 -6.37 14.21 0.73
CA VAL A 9 -7.75 13.87 0.44
C VAL A 9 -8.04 12.45 0.93
N SER A 10 -9.13 12.27 1.66
CA SER A 10 -9.59 10.96 2.10
C SER A 10 -11.07 10.79 1.73
N HIS A 11 -11.35 9.80 0.90
CA HIS A 11 -12.70 9.43 0.49
C HIS A 11 -13.06 8.03 0.99
N ARG A 12 -14.28 7.89 1.49
CA ARG A 12 -14.86 6.62 1.90
C ARG A 12 -16.02 6.29 0.99
N PHE A 13 -16.03 5.07 0.48
CA PHE A 13 -17.08 4.54 -0.38
C PHE A 13 -17.71 3.33 0.32
N SER A 14 -19.04 3.30 0.40
CA SER A 14 -19.77 2.20 1.00
C SER A 14 -21.04 1.91 0.20
N THR A 15 -21.24 0.66 -0.16
CA THR A 15 -22.48 0.25 -0.83
C THR A 15 -23.63 0.04 0.13
N ARG A 16 -23.39 0.08 1.45
CA ARG A 16 -24.44 -0.15 2.47
C ARG A 16 -25.55 0.90 2.47
N GLU A 17 -25.21 2.11 2.03
CA GLU A 17 -26.13 3.25 1.97
C GLU A 17 -27.10 3.15 0.81
N PHE A 18 -26.92 2.22 -0.11
CA PHE A 18 -27.72 2.08 -1.31
C PHE A 18 -28.62 0.85 -1.27
N PRO A 19 -29.81 0.92 -1.88
CA PRO A 19 -30.65 -0.25 -2.12
C PRO A 19 -29.88 -1.34 -2.89
N GLU A 20 -30.10 -2.59 -2.59
CA GLU A 20 -29.31 -3.73 -3.11
C GLU A 20 -29.17 -3.71 -4.64
N ARG A 21 -30.29 -3.45 -5.35
CA ARG A 21 -30.32 -3.37 -6.82
C ARG A 21 -29.43 -2.27 -7.42
N MET A 22 -29.09 -1.25 -6.64
CA MET A 22 -28.26 -0.11 -7.08
C MET A 22 -26.78 -0.25 -6.71
N ARG A 23 -26.43 -1.18 -5.82
CA ARG A 23 -25.08 -1.29 -5.28
C ARG A 23 -24.03 -1.57 -6.34
N VAL A 24 -24.27 -2.55 -7.21
CA VAL A 24 -23.34 -2.90 -8.30
C VAL A 24 -23.24 -1.79 -9.34
N PRO A 25 -24.35 -1.25 -9.90
CA PRO A 25 -24.27 -0.14 -10.84
C PRO A 25 -23.50 1.06 -10.31
N LEU A 26 -23.82 1.54 -9.09
CA LEU A 26 -23.15 2.70 -8.48
C LEU A 26 -21.67 2.41 -8.16
N TRP A 27 -21.37 1.21 -7.63
CA TRP A 27 -19.99 0.82 -7.37
C TRP A 27 -19.14 0.77 -8.64
N ARG A 28 -19.69 0.28 -9.74
CA ARG A 28 -18.99 0.27 -11.03
C ARG A 28 -18.76 1.66 -11.58
N GLU A 29 -19.76 2.54 -11.50
CA GLU A 29 -19.67 3.88 -12.08
C GLU A 29 -18.83 4.80 -11.21
N ASP A 30 -19.20 4.97 -9.94
CA ASP A 30 -18.57 5.97 -9.08
C ASP A 30 -17.18 5.56 -8.62
N PHE A 31 -17.04 4.33 -8.12
CA PHE A 31 -15.75 3.83 -7.64
C PHE A 31 -14.90 3.22 -8.75
N GLY A 32 -15.47 2.33 -9.55
CA GLY A 32 -14.76 1.62 -10.62
C GLY A 32 -14.23 2.57 -11.69
N ARG A 33 -15.12 3.20 -12.42
CA ARG A 33 -14.75 4.07 -13.56
C ARG A 33 -14.31 5.46 -13.11
N GLY A 34 -14.97 6.02 -12.09
CA GLY A 34 -14.70 7.37 -11.63
C GLY A 34 -13.40 7.52 -10.82
N ILE A 35 -12.96 6.50 -10.10
CA ILE A 35 -11.86 6.58 -9.14
C ILE A 35 -10.67 5.68 -9.50
N VAL A 36 -10.92 4.37 -9.67
CA VAL A 36 -9.81 3.43 -9.92
C VAL A 36 -9.57 3.17 -11.41
N HIS A 37 -10.38 3.80 -12.28
CA HIS A 37 -10.31 3.71 -13.74
C HIS A 37 -10.26 2.26 -14.23
N ALA A 38 -11.10 1.42 -13.64
CA ALA A 38 -11.24 0.02 -13.98
C ALA A 38 -12.72 -0.38 -14.05
N ASP A 39 -13.05 -1.29 -14.95
CA ASP A 39 -14.37 -1.93 -14.92
C ASP A 39 -14.41 -2.97 -13.80
N ILE A 40 -15.57 -3.07 -13.11
CA ILE A 40 -15.73 -3.97 -11.97
C ILE A 40 -16.80 -5.01 -12.28
N GLU A 41 -16.46 -6.26 -12.09
CA GLU A 41 -17.33 -7.41 -12.30
C GLU A 41 -17.49 -8.18 -10.98
N PRO A 42 -18.69 -8.24 -10.38
CA PRO A 42 -18.96 -9.13 -9.27
C PRO A 42 -18.76 -10.60 -9.67
N LEU A 43 -18.19 -11.41 -8.78
CA LEU A 43 -17.92 -12.83 -9.02
C LEU A 43 -18.95 -13.75 -8.35
N SER A 44 -19.97 -13.19 -7.71
CA SER A 44 -21.01 -13.92 -7.01
C SER A 44 -22.37 -13.29 -7.25
N ASN A 45 -23.41 -14.12 -7.27
CA ASN A 45 -24.82 -13.67 -7.32
C ASN A 45 -25.37 -13.33 -5.92
N ALA A 46 -24.57 -13.45 -4.86
CA ALA A 46 -24.95 -13.03 -3.52
C ALA A 46 -25.11 -11.50 -3.44
N PRO A 47 -25.88 -10.99 -2.45
CA PRO A 47 -26.02 -9.55 -2.26
C PRO A 47 -24.66 -8.84 -2.19
N PHE A 48 -24.45 -7.92 -3.11
CA PHE A 48 -23.16 -7.23 -3.23
C PHE A 48 -22.95 -6.22 -2.10
N GLN A 49 -21.81 -6.30 -1.45
CA GLN A 49 -21.37 -5.35 -0.44
C GLN A 49 -19.90 -4.99 -0.68
N ALA A 50 -19.58 -3.72 -0.66
CA ALA A 50 -18.21 -3.26 -0.77
C ALA A 50 -18.01 -1.99 0.06
N TYR A 51 -16.80 -1.87 0.60
CA TYR A 51 -16.32 -0.72 1.33
C TYR A 51 -14.90 -0.42 0.88
N ALA A 52 -14.61 0.82 0.55
CA ALA A 52 -13.27 1.26 0.21
C ALA A 52 -12.94 2.60 0.87
N THR A 53 -11.67 2.76 1.22
CA THR A 53 -11.08 4.04 1.61
C THR A 53 -9.97 4.36 0.63
N LEU A 54 -10.10 5.49 -0.06
CA LEU A 54 -9.06 6.06 -0.90
C LEU A 54 -8.47 7.25 -0.18
N GLN A 55 -7.15 7.25 -0.04
CA GLN A 55 -6.38 8.38 0.49
C GLN A 55 -5.37 8.80 -0.56
N ALA A 56 -5.31 10.09 -0.84
CA ALA A 56 -4.42 10.65 -1.83
C ALA A 56 -3.70 11.89 -1.27
N ILE A 57 -2.42 11.93 -1.53
CA ILE A 57 -1.53 13.09 -1.37
C ILE A 57 -0.69 13.20 -2.64
N ARG A 58 -0.09 14.34 -2.87
CA ARG A 58 0.76 14.52 -4.05
C ARG A 58 1.85 13.44 -4.11
N GLY A 59 1.89 12.67 -5.20
CA GLY A 59 2.88 11.62 -5.42
C GLY A 59 2.53 10.26 -4.77
N LEU A 60 1.37 10.11 -4.14
CA LEU A 60 0.97 8.84 -3.55
C LEU A 60 -0.56 8.71 -3.47
N ARG A 61 -1.07 7.57 -3.93
CA ARG A 61 -2.45 7.14 -3.69
C ARG A 61 -2.44 5.82 -2.92
N ARG A 62 -3.30 5.70 -1.93
CA ARG A 62 -3.50 4.51 -1.12
C ARG A 62 -4.95 4.09 -1.16
N LEU A 63 -5.19 2.82 -1.44
CA LEU A 63 -6.51 2.20 -1.44
C LEU A 63 -6.55 1.08 -0.41
N ALA A 64 -7.61 1.01 0.37
CA ALA A 64 -7.97 -0.14 1.19
C ALA A 64 -9.41 -0.54 0.85
N LEU A 65 -9.63 -1.81 0.49
CA LEU A 65 -10.91 -2.32 0.01
C LEU A 65 -11.26 -3.64 0.69
N LYS A 66 -12.51 -3.75 1.10
CA LYS A 66 -13.11 -4.99 1.63
C LYS A 66 -14.53 -5.14 1.08
N GLY A 67 -14.92 -6.37 0.73
CA GLY A 67 -16.28 -6.59 0.23
C GLY A 67 -16.51 -7.95 -0.39
N SER A 68 -17.56 -8.05 -1.18
CA SER A 68 -17.89 -9.23 -1.97
C SER A 68 -16.81 -9.52 -3.00
N PRO A 69 -16.63 -10.79 -3.41
CA PRO A 69 -15.69 -11.15 -4.47
C PRO A 69 -15.97 -10.37 -5.76
N MET A 70 -14.92 -9.78 -6.33
CA MET A 70 -15.04 -8.96 -7.54
C MET A 70 -13.74 -8.97 -8.35
N ARG A 71 -13.88 -8.65 -9.62
CA ARG A 71 -12.77 -8.52 -10.57
C ARG A 71 -12.68 -7.09 -11.06
N PHE A 72 -11.49 -6.52 -10.97
CA PHE A 72 -11.14 -5.23 -11.54
C PHE A 72 -10.45 -5.46 -12.87
N LYS A 73 -10.93 -4.82 -13.94
CA LYS A 73 -10.36 -4.91 -15.27
C LYS A 73 -9.95 -3.51 -15.73
N ARG A 74 -8.65 -3.23 -15.72
CA ARG A 74 -8.11 -2.06 -16.40
C ARG A 74 -7.89 -2.43 -17.86
N LEU A 75 -8.76 -1.93 -18.72
CA LEU A 75 -8.76 -2.22 -20.16
C LEU A 75 -7.89 -1.22 -20.92
N GLN A 76 -7.57 -1.54 -22.17
CA GLN A 76 -6.83 -0.65 -23.07
C GLN A 76 -7.49 0.74 -23.18
N ALA A 77 -8.82 0.80 -23.22
CA ALA A 77 -9.56 2.06 -23.24
C ALA A 77 -9.38 2.90 -21.95
N SER A 78 -9.12 2.27 -20.81
CA SER A 78 -8.88 2.96 -19.53
C SER A 78 -7.50 3.60 -19.45
N ILE A 79 -6.52 3.11 -20.23
CA ILE A 79 -5.15 3.61 -20.25
C ILE A 79 -5.04 5.00 -20.88
N ALA A 80 -6.03 5.40 -21.67
CA ALA A 80 -6.11 6.75 -22.24
C ALA A 80 -6.23 7.88 -21.20
N ASP A 81 -6.41 7.54 -19.90
CA ASP A 81 -6.39 8.49 -18.79
C ASP A 81 -4.98 9.07 -18.52
N GLY A 82 -3.92 8.48 -19.10
CA GLY A 82 -2.53 8.91 -18.95
C GLY A 82 -1.91 8.54 -17.58
N ASP A 83 -2.56 7.71 -16.77
CA ASP A 83 -1.98 7.22 -15.50
C ASP A 83 -0.87 6.19 -15.79
N ASP A 84 0.38 6.63 -15.63
CA ASP A 84 1.58 5.80 -15.79
C ASP A 84 2.15 5.29 -14.46
N SER A 85 1.42 5.46 -13.36
CA SER A 85 1.91 5.09 -12.04
C SER A 85 2.19 3.59 -11.91
N ILE A 86 3.10 3.28 -10.99
CA ILE A 86 3.36 1.92 -10.54
C ILE A 86 2.41 1.62 -9.38
N GLY A 87 1.59 0.58 -9.56
CA GLY A 87 0.73 0.06 -8.52
C GLY A 87 1.44 -1.03 -7.72
N VAL A 88 1.27 -1.07 -6.41
CA VAL A 88 1.65 -2.22 -5.58
C VAL A 88 0.37 -2.74 -4.91
N VAL A 89 0.07 -3.99 -5.17
CA VAL A 89 -1.14 -4.67 -4.67
C VAL A 89 -0.75 -5.71 -3.64
N LEU A 90 -1.50 -5.76 -2.55
CA LEU A 90 -1.37 -6.71 -1.46
C LEU A 90 -2.76 -7.16 -1.01
N CYS A 91 -2.92 -8.44 -0.68
CA CYS A 91 -4.13 -8.99 -0.08
C CYS A 91 -3.81 -9.62 1.27
N SER A 92 -4.54 -9.24 2.34
CA SER A 92 -4.28 -9.75 3.69
C SER A 92 -5.52 -9.72 4.60
N PRO A 93 -5.85 -10.79 5.31
CA PRO A 93 -5.69 -12.17 4.85
C PRO A 93 -6.57 -12.42 3.62
N GLY A 94 -6.28 -13.44 2.82
CA GLY A 94 -7.13 -13.79 1.66
C GLY A 94 -6.29 -14.13 0.44
N LYS A 95 -6.99 -14.28 -0.68
CA LYS A 95 -6.41 -14.61 -1.97
C LYS A 95 -6.78 -13.57 -3.01
N SER A 96 -5.83 -13.29 -3.89
CA SER A 96 -6.03 -12.46 -5.07
C SER A 96 -5.29 -13.08 -6.25
N GLN A 97 -5.85 -12.92 -7.43
CA GLN A 97 -5.21 -13.33 -8.68
C GLN A 97 -4.99 -12.10 -9.54
N LEU A 98 -3.81 -11.95 -10.06
CA LEU A 98 -3.45 -10.82 -10.91
C LEU A 98 -2.99 -11.31 -12.27
N SER A 99 -3.43 -10.61 -13.31
CA SER A 99 -3.01 -10.88 -14.68
C SER A 99 -2.56 -9.59 -15.35
N GLN A 100 -1.34 -9.59 -15.87
CA GLN A 100 -0.76 -8.51 -16.68
C GLN A 100 0.36 -9.09 -17.54
N ARG A 101 0.63 -8.56 -18.75
CA ARG A 101 1.74 -8.99 -19.63
C ARG A 101 1.72 -10.48 -19.96
N CYS A 102 0.55 -11.07 -20.16
CA CYS A 102 0.38 -12.51 -20.40
C CYS A 102 0.89 -13.40 -19.23
N GLN A 103 1.07 -12.81 -18.05
CA GLN A 103 1.38 -13.54 -16.83
C GLN A 103 0.17 -13.54 -15.91
N GLU A 104 -0.06 -14.65 -15.23
CA GLU A 104 -1.11 -14.80 -14.24
C GLU A 104 -0.49 -15.30 -12.94
N ILE A 105 -0.70 -14.58 -11.85
CA ILE A 105 -0.07 -14.81 -10.55
C ILE A 105 -1.15 -14.89 -9.48
N GLU A 106 -1.16 -15.96 -8.70
CA GLU A 106 -1.91 -16.04 -7.46
C GLU A 106 -1.07 -15.44 -6.33
N LEU A 107 -1.61 -14.43 -5.65
CA LEU A 107 -1.01 -13.86 -4.45
C LEU A 107 -1.49 -14.60 -3.22
N HIS A 108 -0.55 -15.07 -2.43
CA HIS A 108 -0.83 -15.59 -1.11
C HIS A 108 -1.00 -14.46 -0.08
N ALA A 109 -1.58 -14.80 1.06
CA ALA A 109 -1.86 -13.83 2.11
C ALA A 109 -0.62 -13.01 2.50
N SER A 110 -0.77 -11.70 2.45
CA SER A 110 0.25 -10.69 2.79
C SER A 110 1.45 -10.61 1.83
N ASP A 111 1.48 -11.37 0.74
CA ASP A 111 2.42 -11.14 -0.34
C ASP A 111 1.99 -9.90 -1.15
N ALA A 112 2.94 -9.24 -1.77
CA ALA A 112 2.68 -8.07 -2.61
C ALA A 112 3.15 -8.30 -4.05
N ILE A 113 2.66 -7.49 -4.98
CA ILE A 113 3.09 -7.50 -6.38
C ILE A 113 3.02 -6.10 -6.96
N ALA A 114 4.00 -5.75 -7.78
CA ALA A 114 3.98 -4.50 -8.55
C ALA A 114 3.28 -4.72 -9.89
N ILE A 115 2.44 -3.77 -10.30
CA ILE A 115 1.75 -3.71 -11.59
C ILE A 115 1.96 -2.34 -12.24
N LEU A 116 1.81 -2.26 -13.54
CA LEU A 116 1.91 -1.02 -14.31
C LEU A 116 0.51 -0.51 -14.66
N HIS A 117 0.16 0.70 -14.23
CA HIS A 117 -1.12 1.31 -14.58
C HIS A 117 -1.18 1.75 -16.07
N SER A 118 -0.03 1.92 -16.72
CA SER A 118 0.07 2.18 -18.16
C SER A 118 -0.22 0.98 -19.05
N GLU A 119 -0.54 -0.19 -18.49
CA GLU A 119 -0.80 -1.42 -19.24
C GLU A 119 -2.10 -2.09 -18.76
N PRO A 120 -2.81 -2.84 -19.63
CA PRO A 120 -3.97 -3.61 -19.22
C PRO A 120 -3.64 -4.57 -18.10
N ALA A 121 -4.53 -4.66 -17.11
CA ALA A 121 -4.37 -5.53 -15.95
C ALA A 121 -5.71 -6.03 -15.45
N THR A 122 -5.71 -7.21 -14.85
CA THR A 122 -6.87 -7.76 -14.15
C THR A 122 -6.46 -8.12 -12.73
N VAL A 123 -7.23 -7.64 -11.75
CA VAL A 123 -7.09 -8.01 -10.34
C VAL A 123 -8.37 -8.71 -9.90
N THR A 124 -8.27 -9.96 -9.54
CA THR A 124 -9.39 -10.76 -9.01
C THR A 124 -9.25 -10.81 -7.49
N TYR A 125 -10.17 -10.16 -6.80
CA TYR A 125 -10.27 -10.15 -5.35
C TYR A 125 -11.33 -11.17 -4.91
N VAL A 126 -10.97 -12.08 -4.02
CA VAL A 126 -11.88 -13.11 -3.51
C VAL A 126 -12.37 -12.77 -2.11
N ASP A 127 -11.47 -12.46 -1.20
CA ASP A 127 -11.78 -12.17 0.20
C ASP A 127 -10.66 -11.37 0.90
N GLY A 128 -10.87 -11.04 2.17
CA GLY A 128 -9.90 -10.33 2.98
C GLY A 128 -9.90 -8.81 2.81
N LEU A 129 -8.75 -8.19 2.95
CA LEU A 129 -8.49 -6.78 2.72
C LEU A 129 -7.56 -6.63 1.52
N LEU A 130 -8.05 -6.06 0.42
CA LEU A 130 -7.21 -5.66 -0.69
C LEU A 130 -6.63 -4.28 -0.38
N PHE A 131 -5.32 -4.21 -0.42
CA PHE A 131 -4.57 -2.98 -0.21
C PHE A 131 -3.81 -2.63 -1.48
N GLY A 132 -3.89 -1.38 -1.90
CA GLY A 132 -3.21 -0.85 -3.08
C GLY A 132 -2.46 0.44 -2.76
N LEU A 133 -1.26 0.56 -3.32
CA LEU A 133 -0.52 1.81 -3.41
C LEU A 133 -0.32 2.14 -4.88
N ALA A 134 -0.36 3.43 -5.24
CA ALA A 134 0.03 3.89 -6.56
C ALA A 134 0.95 5.10 -6.41
N VAL A 135 2.10 5.03 -7.07
CA VAL A 135 3.13 6.09 -7.05
C VAL A 135 3.53 6.43 -8.48
N PRO A 136 3.86 7.70 -8.79
CA PRO A 136 4.35 8.10 -10.10
C PRO A 136 5.56 7.25 -10.52
N ARG A 137 5.58 6.83 -11.77
CA ARG A 137 6.68 6.02 -12.32
C ARG A 137 8.03 6.71 -12.17
N ASP A 138 8.11 8.00 -12.46
CA ASP A 138 9.33 8.80 -12.40
C ASP A 138 9.93 8.79 -10.98
N ALA A 139 9.10 8.87 -9.96
CA ALA A 139 9.53 8.83 -8.57
C ALA A 139 10.21 7.50 -8.19
N LEU A 140 9.76 6.36 -8.74
CA LEU A 140 10.40 5.06 -8.54
C LEU A 140 11.58 4.83 -9.49
N SER A 141 11.50 5.29 -10.73
CA SER A 141 12.58 5.12 -11.72
C SER A 141 13.88 5.82 -11.33
N GLN A 142 13.79 6.87 -10.51
CA GLN A 142 14.96 7.53 -9.90
C GLN A 142 15.64 6.67 -8.82
N ARG A 143 14.96 5.67 -8.29
CA ARG A 143 15.38 4.83 -7.14
C ARG A 143 15.64 3.38 -7.52
N VAL A 144 14.93 2.87 -8.50
CA VAL A 144 14.98 1.45 -8.92
C VAL A 144 15.35 1.37 -10.39
N THR A 145 16.40 0.64 -10.69
CA THR A 145 16.80 0.37 -12.06
C THR A 145 15.79 -0.57 -12.73
N ASN A 146 15.32 -0.22 -13.93
CA ASN A 146 14.39 -1.02 -14.73
C ASN A 146 13.13 -1.44 -13.92
N VAL A 147 12.46 -0.48 -13.31
CA VAL A 147 11.28 -0.73 -12.46
C VAL A 147 10.20 -1.54 -13.19
N GLU A 148 10.04 -1.36 -14.51
CA GLU A 148 9.09 -2.10 -15.35
C GLU A 148 9.39 -3.60 -15.40
N SER A 149 10.65 -3.99 -15.29
CA SER A 149 11.06 -5.41 -15.26
C SER A 149 10.73 -6.09 -13.93
N ARG A 150 10.35 -5.31 -12.93
CA ARG A 150 9.95 -5.78 -11.60
C ARG A 150 8.43 -6.03 -11.50
N ALA A 151 7.66 -5.50 -12.46
CA ALA A 151 6.23 -5.77 -12.53
C ALA A 151 5.94 -7.28 -12.65
N MET A 152 4.85 -7.72 -12.04
CA MET A 152 4.41 -9.12 -12.00
C MET A 152 5.39 -10.09 -11.32
N ARG A 153 6.29 -9.60 -10.46
CA ARG A 153 7.12 -10.46 -9.60
C ARG A 153 6.55 -10.44 -8.18
N PRO A 154 6.16 -11.59 -7.64
CA PRO A 154 5.68 -11.67 -6.26
C PRO A 154 6.76 -11.26 -5.26
N ILE A 155 6.34 -10.47 -4.28
CA ILE A 155 7.18 -10.01 -3.17
C ILE A 155 6.66 -10.69 -1.91
N SER A 156 7.46 -11.57 -1.34
CA SER A 156 7.04 -12.36 -0.19
C SER A 156 6.77 -11.50 1.05
N HIS A 157 5.73 -11.82 1.80
CA HIS A 157 5.44 -11.24 3.12
C HIS A 157 6.60 -11.37 4.12
N ARG A 158 7.56 -12.30 3.87
CA ARG A 158 8.79 -12.45 4.68
C ARG A 158 9.83 -11.37 4.37
N SER A 159 9.67 -10.60 3.28
CA SER A 159 10.57 -9.50 2.96
C SER A 159 10.58 -8.48 4.10
N GLU A 160 11.76 -8.16 4.62
CA GLU A 160 11.94 -7.13 5.65
C GLU A 160 11.46 -5.77 5.14
N ALA A 161 11.79 -5.43 3.90
CA ALA A 161 11.39 -4.16 3.29
C ALA A 161 9.86 -4.03 3.18
N LEU A 162 9.15 -5.11 2.77
CA LEU A 162 7.68 -5.09 2.71
C LEU A 162 7.06 -4.93 4.10
N ARG A 163 7.59 -5.63 5.11
CA ARG A 163 7.10 -5.49 6.49
C ARG A 163 7.30 -4.07 7.03
N LEU A 164 8.46 -3.47 6.78
CA LEU A 164 8.75 -2.09 7.17
C LEU A 164 7.83 -1.09 6.47
N LEU A 165 7.61 -1.27 5.16
CA LEU A 165 6.69 -0.45 4.40
C LEU A 165 5.27 -0.51 5.00
N MET A 166 4.77 -1.71 5.28
CA MET A 166 3.42 -1.89 5.82
C MET A 166 3.27 -1.29 7.24
N ALA A 167 4.27 -1.45 8.10
CA ALA A 167 4.29 -0.84 9.42
C ALA A 167 4.33 0.69 9.32
N TYR A 168 5.15 1.24 8.43
CA TYR A 168 5.21 2.68 8.21
C TYR A 168 3.89 3.25 7.68
N LEU A 169 3.24 2.57 6.73
CA LEU A 169 1.94 2.99 6.18
C LEU A 169 0.84 3.01 7.25
N LYS A 170 0.88 2.10 8.22
CA LYS A 170 -0.08 2.06 9.32
C LYS A 170 0.02 3.31 10.19
N SER A 171 1.23 3.74 10.53
CA SER A 171 1.47 4.92 11.38
C SER A 171 1.41 6.25 10.63
N ALA A 172 1.82 6.28 9.36
CA ALA A 172 1.97 7.52 8.59
C ALA A 172 0.64 8.12 8.11
N PHE A 173 -0.41 7.30 7.90
CA PHE A 173 -1.70 7.77 7.39
C PHE A 173 -2.69 8.15 8.49
N THR A 174 -2.22 8.86 9.51
CA THR A 174 -3.06 9.49 10.53
C THR A 174 -3.23 10.98 10.22
N GLU A 175 -4.38 11.54 10.57
CA GLU A 175 -4.67 12.96 10.32
C GLU A 175 -3.63 13.89 10.94
N SER A 176 -3.11 13.54 12.13
CA SER A 176 -2.09 14.33 12.83
C SER A 176 -0.74 14.36 12.09
N VAL A 177 -0.31 13.23 11.52
CA VAL A 177 0.96 13.14 10.77
C VAL A 177 0.86 13.88 9.44
N LEU A 178 -0.30 13.88 8.80
CA LEU A 178 -0.53 14.49 7.49
C LEU A 178 -1.05 15.94 7.57
N ALA A 179 -1.01 16.55 8.76
CA ALA A 179 -1.55 17.88 9.00
C ALA A 179 -0.82 18.99 8.21
N THR A 180 0.50 18.91 8.04
CA THR A 180 1.26 19.96 7.34
C THR A 180 1.83 19.49 6.00
N PRO A 181 1.93 20.39 4.98
CA PRO A 181 2.51 20.05 3.68
C PRO A 181 3.93 19.45 3.81
N LYS A 182 4.79 20.03 4.65
CA LYS A 182 6.17 19.57 4.84
C LYS A 182 6.23 18.12 5.37
N LEU A 183 5.33 17.75 6.29
CA LEU A 183 5.26 16.38 6.80
C LEU A 183 4.72 15.42 5.73
N ARG A 184 3.74 15.85 4.93
CA ARG A 184 3.24 15.07 3.79
C ARG A 184 4.34 14.75 2.79
N ASP A 185 5.13 15.74 2.39
CA ASP A 185 6.25 15.55 1.45
C ASP A 185 7.30 14.58 2.03
N ALA A 186 7.63 14.68 3.31
CA ALA A 186 8.53 13.75 3.98
C ALA A 186 7.97 12.32 4.01
N VAL A 187 6.69 12.16 4.34
CA VAL A 187 6.03 10.84 4.34
C VAL A 187 6.04 10.22 2.95
N VAL A 188 5.72 10.99 1.90
CA VAL A 188 5.75 10.51 0.52
C VAL A 188 7.15 10.06 0.12
N ALA A 189 8.18 10.86 0.41
CA ALA A 189 9.56 10.52 0.11
C ALA A 189 9.98 9.21 0.80
N HIS A 190 9.66 9.04 2.08
CA HIS A 190 9.95 7.80 2.82
C HIS A 190 9.22 6.58 2.23
N ILE A 191 7.95 6.74 1.80
CA ILE A 191 7.20 5.65 1.17
C ILE A 191 7.82 5.28 -0.17
N HIS A 192 8.23 6.24 -0.98
CA HIS A 192 8.93 5.97 -2.25
C HIS A 192 10.24 5.19 -2.01
N ASP A 193 11.03 5.57 -1.00
CA ASP A 193 12.27 4.89 -0.65
C ASP A 193 12.01 3.45 -0.15
N LEU A 194 11.02 3.25 0.73
CA LEU A 194 10.63 1.92 1.21
C LEU A 194 10.04 1.04 0.12
N LEU A 195 9.27 1.61 -0.82
CA LEU A 195 8.76 0.91 -2.00
C LEU A 195 9.91 0.48 -2.91
N ALA A 196 10.88 1.35 -3.14
CA ALA A 196 12.07 1.02 -3.94
C ALA A 196 12.83 -0.16 -3.35
N LEU A 197 13.03 -0.18 -2.02
CA LEU A 197 13.62 -1.31 -1.31
C LEU A 197 12.76 -2.59 -1.43
N THR A 198 11.45 -2.44 -1.38
CA THR A 198 10.49 -3.55 -1.46
C THR A 198 10.48 -4.20 -2.84
N ILE A 199 10.54 -3.40 -3.90
CA ILE A 199 10.54 -3.88 -5.30
C ILE A 199 11.89 -4.52 -5.67
N GLY A 200 12.98 -4.17 -4.97
CA GLY A 200 14.31 -4.80 -5.06
C GLY A 200 15.25 -4.15 -6.07
N GLU A 201 16.55 -4.46 -5.91
CA GLU A 201 17.68 -3.88 -6.64
C GLU A 201 17.64 -2.35 -6.70
N CYS A 202 17.82 -1.74 -5.54
CA CYS A 202 17.95 -0.29 -5.43
C CYS A 202 19.35 0.17 -5.85
N ALA A 203 19.42 1.38 -6.37
CA ALA A 203 20.64 2.15 -6.34
C ALA A 203 21.19 2.22 -4.90
N PRO A 204 22.50 2.47 -4.67
CA PRO A 204 23.05 2.62 -3.33
C PRO A 204 22.17 3.54 -2.48
N LEU A 205 21.78 3.09 -1.28
CA LEU A 205 20.91 3.84 -0.39
C LEU A 205 21.50 5.23 -0.13
N GLY A 206 20.79 6.27 -0.57
CA GLY A 206 21.10 7.64 -0.19
C GLY A 206 20.71 7.93 1.27
N GLU A 207 21.11 9.09 1.78
CA GLU A 207 20.78 9.51 3.15
C GLU A 207 19.27 9.51 3.43
N SER A 208 18.44 9.86 2.44
CA SER A 208 16.97 9.82 2.53
C SER A 208 16.44 8.41 2.78
N SER A 209 16.94 7.42 2.06
CA SER A 209 16.52 6.02 2.24
C SER A 209 16.93 5.44 3.59
N ALA A 210 18.10 5.84 4.11
CA ALA A 210 18.53 5.47 5.45
C ALA A 210 17.58 6.06 6.52
N SER A 211 17.18 7.32 6.36
CA SER A 211 16.21 7.98 7.23
C SER A 211 14.85 7.28 7.20
N ALA A 212 14.36 6.90 6.02
CA ALA A 212 13.09 6.18 5.85
C ALA A 212 13.09 4.84 6.59
N VAL A 213 14.17 4.06 6.46
CA VAL A 213 14.33 2.78 7.17
C VAL A 213 14.37 2.96 8.68
N VAL A 214 15.12 3.96 9.17
CA VAL A 214 15.18 4.30 10.61
C VAL A 214 13.80 4.65 11.13
N THR A 215 13.08 5.55 10.46
CA THR A 215 11.74 5.98 10.85
C THR A 215 10.73 4.83 10.84
N ALA A 216 10.77 3.99 9.81
CA ALA A 216 9.88 2.84 9.71
C ALA A 216 10.14 1.80 10.81
N ARG A 217 11.41 1.51 11.13
CA ARG A 217 11.79 0.59 12.21
C ARG A 217 11.37 1.12 13.58
N HIS A 218 11.52 2.42 13.80
CA HIS A 218 11.09 3.05 15.03
C HIS A 218 9.56 2.92 15.21
N GLY A 219 8.77 3.28 14.19
CA GLY A 219 7.33 3.13 14.22
C GLY A 219 6.87 1.67 14.44
N ALA A 220 7.50 0.71 13.77
CA ALA A 220 7.20 -0.71 13.95
C ALA A 220 7.52 -1.21 15.37
N ALA A 221 8.60 -0.71 15.98
CA ALA A 221 8.94 -1.05 17.37
C ALA A 221 7.92 -0.50 18.37
N LEU A 222 7.48 0.75 18.18
CA LEU A 222 6.43 1.36 19.03
C LEU A 222 5.10 0.62 18.89
N ASP A 223 4.65 0.32 17.68
CA ASP A 223 3.40 -0.43 17.43
C ASP A 223 3.43 -1.82 18.09
N TYR A 224 4.59 -2.50 18.04
CA TYR A 224 4.76 -3.79 18.73
C TYR A 224 4.66 -3.62 20.24
N ILE A 225 5.33 -2.63 20.82
CA ILE A 225 5.28 -2.31 22.27
C ILE A 225 3.85 -2.00 22.69
N GLU A 226 3.15 -1.11 21.97
CA GLU A 226 1.76 -0.74 22.25
C GLU A 226 0.79 -1.92 22.20
N THR A 227 1.04 -2.87 21.28
CA THR A 227 0.20 -4.05 21.14
C THR A 227 0.42 -5.08 22.24
N HIS A 228 1.66 -5.16 22.79
CA HIS A 228 2.07 -6.21 23.72
C HIS A 228 2.44 -5.68 25.12
N PHE A 229 2.15 -4.40 25.43
CA PHE A 229 2.59 -3.78 26.70
C PHE A 229 2.04 -4.47 27.95
N GLN A 230 0.94 -5.21 27.86
CA GLN A 230 0.35 -5.97 28.97
C GLN A 230 0.98 -7.37 29.13
N GLU A 231 1.86 -7.80 28.24
CA GLU A 231 2.49 -9.12 28.34
C GLU A 231 3.60 -9.13 29.38
N PRO A 232 3.56 -10.04 30.40
CA PRO A 232 4.57 -10.09 31.48
C PRO A 232 5.98 -10.49 31.03
N GLY A 233 6.32 -10.46 29.82
CA GLY A 233 7.63 -10.86 29.29
C GLY A 233 8.16 -9.89 28.26
N LEU A 234 7.48 -8.75 28.06
CA LEU A 234 7.93 -7.75 27.10
C LEU A 234 9.31 -7.25 27.47
N SER A 235 10.26 -7.40 26.56
CA SER A 235 11.65 -6.99 26.76
C SER A 235 12.27 -6.44 25.48
N VAL A 236 13.36 -5.71 25.62
CA VAL A 236 14.15 -5.18 24.49
C VAL A 236 14.53 -6.32 23.52
N GLU A 237 14.93 -7.46 24.08
CA GLU A 237 15.34 -8.64 23.31
C GLU A 237 14.16 -9.21 22.50
N MET A 238 12.96 -9.24 23.07
CA MET A 238 11.76 -9.71 22.39
C MET A 238 11.39 -8.79 21.23
N VAL A 239 11.32 -7.49 21.46
CA VAL A 239 11.01 -6.49 20.41
C VAL A 239 12.07 -6.54 19.31
N ALA A 240 13.35 -6.55 19.68
CA ALA A 240 14.47 -6.61 18.73
C ALA A 240 14.41 -7.87 17.87
N ARG A 241 14.12 -9.02 18.46
CA ARG A 241 13.97 -10.30 17.76
C ARG A 241 12.79 -10.26 16.77
N CYS A 242 11.66 -9.72 17.19
CA CYS A 242 10.50 -9.58 16.32
C CYS A 242 10.80 -8.68 15.11
N GLN A 243 11.59 -7.61 15.31
CA GLN A 243 11.99 -6.69 14.25
C GLN A 243 13.18 -7.19 13.41
N GLY A 244 13.82 -8.32 13.77
CA GLY A 244 15.00 -8.83 13.07
C GLY A 244 16.25 -7.96 13.24
N ILE A 245 16.37 -7.23 14.37
CA ILE A 245 17.48 -6.33 14.67
C ILE A 245 18.15 -6.72 16.01
N SER A 246 19.34 -6.16 16.27
CA SER A 246 20.00 -6.37 17.56
C SER A 246 19.36 -5.50 18.66
N PRO A 247 19.34 -5.96 19.93
CA PRO A 247 18.87 -5.16 21.07
C PRO A 247 19.59 -3.81 21.18
N ARG A 248 20.89 -3.79 20.96
CA ARG A 248 21.71 -2.57 20.96
C ARG A 248 21.28 -1.57 19.87
N TYR A 249 20.91 -2.07 18.68
CA TYR A 249 20.41 -1.21 17.62
C TYR A 249 19.02 -0.64 17.97
N LEU A 250 18.12 -1.47 18.53
CA LEU A 250 16.81 -1.01 19.00
C LEU A 250 16.94 0.07 20.07
N GLN A 251 17.79 -0.11 21.08
CA GLN A 251 18.04 0.91 22.12
C GLN A 251 18.54 2.22 21.52
N ARG A 252 19.47 2.18 20.57
CA ARG A 252 19.96 3.36 19.88
C ARG A 252 18.86 4.03 19.06
N LEU A 253 18.01 3.25 18.41
CA LEU A 253 16.87 3.73 17.63
C LEU A 253 15.87 4.48 18.52
N MET A 254 15.53 3.93 19.69
CA MET A 254 14.63 4.55 20.64
C MET A 254 15.25 5.83 21.25
N ALA A 255 16.52 5.79 21.61
CA ALA A 255 17.22 6.95 22.17
C ALA A 255 17.30 8.14 21.18
N SER A 256 17.47 7.88 19.90
CA SER A 256 17.53 8.91 18.85
C SER A 256 16.22 9.68 18.66
N SER A 257 15.08 9.11 19.07
CA SER A 257 13.75 9.71 19.02
C SER A 257 13.29 10.31 20.35
N GLY A 258 14.16 10.34 21.36
CA GLY A 258 13.85 10.87 22.71
C GLY A 258 13.01 9.90 23.56
N SER A 259 12.84 8.66 23.11
CA SER A 259 12.11 7.61 23.84
C SER A 259 13.09 6.69 24.55
N SER A 260 12.69 6.14 25.71
CA SER A 260 13.40 5.07 26.41
C SER A 260 12.51 3.84 26.45
N PHE A 261 13.12 2.68 26.32
CA PHE A 261 12.40 1.40 26.43
C PHE A 261 12.09 1.10 27.89
#